data_17cf6dd8da84afdcd8f58c1392052997
#
_entry.id   17cf6dd8da84afdcd8f58c1392052997
#
_cell.length_a   1.000
_cell.length_b   1.000
_cell.length_c   1.000
_cell.angle_alpha   90.00
_cell.angle_beta   90.00
_cell.angle_gamma   90.00
#
_symmetry.space_group_name_H-M   'P 1'
#
loop_
_entity.id
_entity.type
_entity.pdbx_description
1 polymer ?
#
loop_
_entity_poly.entity_id
_entity_poly.type
_entity_poly.pdbx_seq_one_letter_code
_entity_poly.pdbx_strand_id
1 'polypeptide(L)' 'MRILILGAGKMGSFFVDLLSFDHETAVYDIDAKRLRFMYNTQRFTSMDEIDAFRPELVINAVTLKYTPVSYTH' A
#
# COMPACT_ATOMS: atom_id res chain seq x y z
N MET A 1 -12.32 -2.46 0.70
CA MET A 1 -11.65 -1.16 0.45
C MET A 1 -10.28 -1.41 -0.15
N ARG A 2 -9.89 -0.58 -1.09
CA ARG A 2 -8.54 -0.65 -1.67
C ARG A 2 -7.62 0.26 -0.88
N ILE A 3 -6.58 -0.32 -0.29
CA ILE A 3 -5.67 0.40 0.59
C ILE A 3 -4.26 0.32 0.01
N LEU A 4 -3.66 1.47 -0.20
CA LEU A 4 -2.27 1.56 -0.62
C LEU A 4 -1.39 1.87 0.59
N ILE A 5 -0.34 1.09 0.76
CA ILE A 5 0.63 1.28 1.83
C ILE A 5 1.93 1.75 1.19
N LEU A 6 2.43 2.90 1.63
CA LEU A 6 3.70 3.45 1.17
C LEU A 6 4.79 3.03 2.14
N GLY A 7 5.75 2.29 1.62
CA GLY A 7 6.87 1.79 2.40
C GLY A 7 6.70 0.33 2.81
N ALA A 8 7.66 -0.50 2.42
CA ALA A 8 7.64 -1.94 2.65
C ALA A 8 8.56 -2.37 3.80
N GLY A 9 8.80 -1.49 4.77
CA GLY A 9 9.55 -1.82 5.97
C GLY A 9 8.68 -2.55 6.99
N LYS A 10 9.11 -2.55 8.25
CA LYS A 10 8.41 -3.25 9.34
C LYS A 10 6.98 -2.78 9.52
N MET A 11 6.77 -1.46 9.48
CA MET A 11 5.42 -0.90 9.64
C MET A 11 4.53 -1.22 8.44
N GLY A 12 5.09 -1.16 7.23
CA GLY A 12 4.36 -1.55 6.04
C GLY A 12 3.92 -3.01 6.09
N SER A 13 4.82 -3.91 6.48
CA SER A 13 4.50 -5.33 6.66
C SER A 13 3.41 -5.53 7.70
N PHE A 14 3.48 -4.81 8.81
CA PHE A 14 2.46 -4.87 9.84
C PHE A 14 1.08 -4.49 9.30
N PHE A 15 1.00 -3.39 8.57
CA PHE A 15 -0.28 -2.95 7.99
C PHE A 15 -0.81 -3.93 6.95
N VAL A 16 0.06 -4.50 6.13
CA VAL A 16 -0.37 -5.52 5.16
C VAL A 16 -0.96 -6.72 5.89
N ASP A 17 -0.27 -7.23 6.90
CA ASP A 17 -0.74 -8.39 7.65
C ASP A 17 -2.07 -8.10 8.34
N LEU A 18 -2.22 -6.90 8.89
CA LEU A 18 -3.43 -6.51 9.59
C LEU A 18 -4.62 -6.31 8.65
N LEU A 19 -4.40 -5.69 7.49
CA LEU A 19 -5.47 -5.20 6.64
C LEU A 19 -5.81 -6.12 5.47
N SER A 20 -4.90 -7.01 5.06
CA SER A 20 -5.14 -7.88 3.90
C SER A 20 -6.24 -8.91 4.12
N PHE A 21 -6.66 -9.12 5.35
CA PHE A 21 -7.73 -10.05 5.68
C PHE A 21 -9.08 -9.60 5.13
N ASP A 22 -9.37 -8.30 5.26
CA ASP A 22 -10.68 -7.73 4.94
C ASP A 22 -10.66 -6.76 3.78
N HIS A 23 -9.47 -6.41 3.29
CA HIS A 23 -9.31 -5.37 2.28
C HIS A 23 -8.36 -5.79 1.18
N GLU A 24 -8.52 -5.20 0.01
CA GLU A 24 -7.51 -5.27 -1.03
C GLU A 24 -6.37 -4.35 -0.66
N THR A 25 -5.17 -4.91 -0.52
CA THR A 25 -4.00 -4.11 -0.19
C THR A 25 -3.01 -4.11 -1.34
N ALA A 26 -2.30 -3.01 -1.47
CA ALA A 26 -1.13 -2.88 -2.33
C ALA A 26 -0.06 -2.14 -1.55
N VAL A 27 1.19 -2.47 -1.81
CA VAL A 27 2.30 -1.78 -1.19
C VAL A 27 3.22 -1.23 -2.27
N TYR A 28 3.68 0.00 -2.08
CA TYR A 28 4.64 0.63 -2.95
C TYR A 28 5.91 0.93 -2.18
N ASP A 29 7.03 0.62 -2.78
CA ASP A 29 8.33 1.03 -2.27
C ASP A 29 9.24 1.33 -3.45
N ILE A 30 10.03 2.39 -3.34
CA ILE A 30 11.02 2.73 -4.34
C ILE A 30 12.13 1.66 -4.41
N ASP A 31 12.36 0.96 -3.32
CA ASP A 31 13.32 -0.14 -3.25
C ASP A 31 12.61 -1.46 -3.46
N ALA A 32 12.73 -2.01 -4.66
CA ALA A 32 12.10 -3.28 -5.02
C ALA A 32 12.57 -4.45 -4.15
N LYS A 33 13.74 -4.35 -3.54
CA LYS A 33 14.26 -5.41 -2.66
C LYS A 33 13.41 -5.57 -1.42
N ARG A 34 12.82 -4.49 -0.93
CA ARG A 34 11.93 -4.55 0.24
C ARG A 34 10.62 -5.23 -0.07
N LEU A 35 10.15 -5.13 -1.32
CA LEU A 35 8.87 -5.70 -1.74
C LEU A 35 8.90 -7.22 -1.82
N ARG A 36 10.03 -7.83 -2.01
CA ARG A 36 10.11 -9.29 -2.20
C ARG A 36 9.69 -10.10 -0.96
N PHE A 37 9.65 -9.48 0.20
CA PHE A 37 9.19 -10.12 1.43
C PHE A 37 7.75 -9.81 1.77
N MET A 38 7.06 -9.10 0.90
CA MET A 38 5.66 -8.73 1.10
C MET A 38 4.76 -9.76 0.44
N TYR A 39 4.05 -10.50 1.25
CA TYR A 39 3.14 -11.56 0.79
C TYR A 39 1.69 -11.14 0.99
N ASN A 40 0.78 -11.78 0.27
CA ASN A 40 -0.67 -11.53 0.36
C ASN A 40 -1.07 -10.10 0.01
N THR A 41 -0.29 -9.45 -0.83
CA THR A 41 -0.55 -8.09 -1.26
C THR A 41 -0.02 -7.87 -2.67
N GLN A 42 -0.56 -6.89 -3.36
CA GLN A 42 0.01 -6.43 -4.62
C GLN A 42 1.25 -5.58 -4.34
N ARG A 43 2.24 -5.71 -5.18
CA ARG A 43 3.53 -5.02 -4.99
C ARG A 43 3.76 -4.10 -6.17
N PHE A 44 3.82 -2.80 -5.89
CA PHE A 44 3.94 -1.77 -6.91
C PHE A 44 5.29 -1.09 -6.85
N THR A 45 5.83 -0.80 -8.02
CA THR A 45 7.09 -0.05 -8.16
C THR A 45 6.92 1.19 -9.03
N SER A 46 5.72 1.44 -9.56
CA SER A 46 5.46 2.57 -10.43
C SER A 46 4.17 3.28 -10.07
N MET A 47 4.09 4.55 -10.42
CA MET A 47 2.88 5.35 -10.24
C MET A 47 1.73 4.87 -11.10
N ASP A 48 2.02 4.33 -12.28
CA ASP A 48 0.97 3.81 -13.16
C ASP A 48 0.21 2.66 -12.52
N GLU A 49 0.92 1.79 -11.80
CA GLU A 49 0.28 0.70 -11.07
C GLU A 49 -0.62 1.23 -9.95
N ILE A 50 -0.18 2.26 -9.26
CA ILE A 50 -0.97 2.92 -8.22
C ILE A 50 -2.24 3.52 -8.81
N ASP A 51 -2.12 4.23 -9.93
CA ASP A 51 -3.26 4.84 -10.59
C ASP A 51 -4.29 3.80 -11.04
N ALA A 52 -3.82 2.68 -11.58
CA ALA A 52 -4.69 1.59 -12.00
C ALA A 52 -5.39 0.92 -10.80
N PHE A 53 -4.73 0.85 -9.66
CA PHE A 53 -5.29 0.27 -8.44
C PHE A 53 -6.41 1.13 -7.86
N ARG A 54 -6.33 2.44 -8.01
CA ARG A 54 -7.31 3.41 -7.48
C ARG A 54 -7.52 3.24 -5.98
N PRO A 55 -6.50 3.50 -5.16
CA PRO A 55 -6.65 3.33 -3.71
C PRO A 55 -7.69 4.30 -3.15
N GLU A 56 -8.42 3.83 -2.15
CA GLU A 56 -9.39 4.64 -1.41
C GLU A 56 -8.79 5.21 -0.14
N LEU A 57 -7.73 4.56 0.35
CA LEU A 57 -6.99 4.99 1.53
C LEU A 57 -5.50 4.79 1.25
N VAL A 58 -4.72 5.78 1.61
CA VAL A 58 -3.25 5.69 1.54
C VAL A 58 -2.70 5.77 2.95
N ILE A 59 -1.92 4.76 3.33
CA ILE A 59 -1.22 4.74 4.61
C ILE A 59 0.26 4.93 4.34
N ASN A 60 0.81 6.02 4.81
CA ASN A 60 2.25 6.26 4.70
C ASN A 60 2.95 5.60 5.88
N ALA A 61 3.47 4.40 5.67
CA ALA A 61 4.12 3.62 6.72
C ALA A 61 5.52 4.12 7.06
N VAL A 62 6.06 5.05 6.27
CA VAL A 62 7.34 5.69 6.58
C VAL A 62 7.16 6.74 7.67
N THR A 63 6.06 7.50 7.63
CA THR A 63 5.80 8.61 8.56
C THR A 63 4.56 8.38 9.43
N LEU A 64 3.91 7.24 9.32
CA LEU A 64 2.70 6.87 10.08
C LEU A 64 1.56 7.87 9.88
N LYS A 65 1.27 8.20 8.63
CA LYS A 65 0.14 9.05 8.27
C LYS A 65 -0.82 8.28 7.37
N TYR A 66 -2.10 8.60 7.46
CA TYR A 66 -3.08 8.08 6.50
C TYR A 66 -3.84 9.22 5.86
N THR A 67 -4.16 9.02 4.60
CA THR A 67 -4.85 10.00 3.80
C THR A 67 -5.96 9.29 3.03
N PRO A 68 -7.23 9.62 3.33
CA PRO A 68 -8.33 9.15 2.50
C PRO A 68 -8.24 9.79 1.12
N VAL A 69 -8.55 9.01 0.10
CA VAL A 69 -8.52 9.50 -1.29
C VAL A 69 -9.94 9.49 -1.81
N SER A 70 -10.39 10.63 -2.32
CA SER A 70 -11.69 10.76 -2.93
C SER A 70 -11.56 10.92 -4.45
N TYR A 71 -12.34 10.12 -5.17
CA TYR A 71 -12.44 10.21 -6.62
C TYR A 71 -13.77 10.82 -7.08
N THR A 72 -14.54 11.31 -6.14
CA THR A 72 -15.81 11.98 -6.44
C THR A 72 -15.58 13.45 -6.76
N HIS A 73 -16.14 13.90 -7.84
CA HIS A 73 -16.02 15.27 -8.28
C HIS A 73 -17.38 15.83 -8.66
#